data_32575f1849e56317d2f76533c1465336
#
_entry.id   32575f1849e56317d2f76533c1465336
#
_cell.length_a   1.000
_cell.length_b   1.000
_cell.length_c   1.000
_cell.angle_alpha   90.00
_cell.angle_beta   90.00
_cell.angle_gamma   90.00
#
_symmetry.space_group_name_H-M   'P 1'
#
loop_
_entity.id
_entity.type
_entity.pdbx_description
1 polymer ?
#
loop_
_entity_poly.entity_id
_entity_poly.type
_entity_poly.pdbx_seq_one_letter_code
_entity_poly.pdbx_strand_id
1 'polypeptide(L)'
;GIAQLSDALGEETTGTWAAVGAFFAGIAVIAIIDRLVPEEINPHEPATTAEEARRKKLMKTGVFTACALGLHNFPEGFATFLSGLDSKEVAVPVAVAIAIHNIPEGIAVAVPLREATGSRKKAFWWATLSGLAEPLGALIGFGLLMPVIGPATMGISFAAIAGIMVFISLDELLPTAEETGEHHHAIYGLIAGMAVMAVSLMLFM
;
A
#
# COMPACT_ATOMS: atom_id res chain seq x y z
N GLY A 1 -8.82 -13.57 -7.80
CA GLY A 1 -7.51 -14.24 -7.89
C GLY A 1 -7.61 -15.75 -7.99
N ILE A 2 -8.03 -16.45 -6.92
CA ILE A 2 -8.09 -17.93 -6.91
C ILE A 2 -9.06 -18.44 -7.97
N ALA A 3 -10.29 -17.94 -8.04
CA ALA A 3 -11.27 -18.36 -9.03
C ALA A 3 -10.75 -18.19 -10.48
N GLN A 4 -10.17 -17.04 -10.81
CA GLN A 4 -9.60 -16.78 -12.11
C GLN A 4 -8.44 -17.73 -12.47
N LEU A 5 -7.61 -18.10 -11.48
CA LEU A 5 -6.52 -19.07 -11.67
C LEU A 5 -7.06 -20.51 -11.84
N SER A 6 -8.07 -20.90 -11.04
CA SER A 6 -8.70 -22.20 -11.15
C SER A 6 -9.35 -22.40 -12.54
N ASP A 7 -10.08 -21.39 -13.01
CA ASP A 7 -10.69 -21.39 -14.34
C ASP A 7 -9.63 -21.46 -15.47
N ALA A 8 -8.54 -20.69 -15.32
CA ALA A 8 -7.48 -20.64 -16.35
C ALA A 8 -6.61 -21.89 -16.40
N LEU A 9 -6.41 -22.57 -15.27
CA LEU A 9 -5.54 -23.75 -15.17
C LEU A 9 -6.32 -25.08 -15.21
N GLY A 10 -7.64 -25.00 -15.25
CA GLY A 10 -8.52 -26.16 -15.40
C GLY A 10 -8.67 -27.04 -14.17
N GLU A 11 -8.02 -26.70 -13.06
CA GLU A 11 -8.09 -27.43 -11.79
C GLU A 11 -8.09 -26.49 -10.59
N GLU A 12 -9.02 -26.66 -9.68
CA GLU A 12 -9.15 -25.84 -8.46
C GLU A 12 -7.92 -25.94 -7.57
N THR A 13 -7.36 -27.12 -7.41
CA THR A 13 -6.16 -27.36 -6.59
C THR A 13 -4.94 -26.64 -7.17
N THR A 14 -4.71 -26.76 -8.48
CA THR A 14 -3.58 -26.10 -9.18
C THR A 14 -3.72 -24.58 -9.13
N GLY A 15 -4.91 -24.04 -9.35
CA GLY A 15 -5.19 -22.61 -9.24
C GLY A 15 -4.93 -22.07 -7.83
N THR A 16 -5.32 -22.82 -6.80
CA THR A 16 -5.06 -22.46 -5.40
C THR A 16 -3.56 -22.42 -5.09
N TRP A 17 -2.80 -23.46 -5.48
CA TRP A 17 -1.34 -23.46 -5.28
C TRP A 17 -0.63 -22.35 -6.03
N ALA A 18 -1.06 -22.05 -7.25
CA ALA A 18 -0.53 -20.94 -8.02
C ALA A 18 -0.79 -19.58 -7.32
N ALA A 19 -2.00 -19.39 -6.76
CA ALA A 19 -2.32 -18.18 -6.01
C ALA A 19 -1.47 -18.05 -4.72
N VAL A 20 -1.32 -19.15 -3.97
CA VAL A 20 -0.47 -19.17 -2.76
C VAL A 20 0.98 -18.86 -3.13
N GLY A 21 1.50 -19.49 -4.18
CA GLY A 21 2.85 -19.25 -4.68
C GLY A 21 3.05 -17.78 -5.10
N ALA A 22 2.12 -17.21 -5.84
CA ALA A 22 2.16 -15.81 -6.26
C ALA A 22 2.08 -14.84 -5.06
N PHE A 23 1.24 -15.13 -4.06
CA PHE A 23 1.14 -14.35 -2.84
C PHE A 23 2.48 -14.27 -2.10
N PHE A 24 3.12 -15.42 -1.83
CA PHE A 24 4.43 -15.43 -1.17
C PHE A 24 5.56 -14.88 -2.05
N ALA A 25 5.46 -15.02 -3.37
CA ALA A 25 6.38 -14.36 -4.29
C ALA A 25 6.26 -12.83 -4.20
N GLY A 26 5.04 -12.29 -4.09
CA GLY A 26 4.80 -10.87 -3.85
C GLY A 26 5.46 -10.38 -2.55
N ILE A 27 5.29 -11.12 -1.45
CA ILE A 27 5.98 -10.84 -0.18
C ILE A 27 7.49 -10.83 -0.37
N ALA A 28 8.04 -11.83 -1.04
CA ALA A 28 9.48 -11.93 -1.26
C ALA A 28 10.03 -10.75 -2.10
N VAL A 29 9.31 -10.36 -3.15
CA VAL A 29 9.69 -9.23 -4.00
C VAL A 29 9.75 -7.94 -3.20
N ILE A 30 8.71 -7.61 -2.43
CA ILE A 30 8.69 -6.38 -1.67
C ILE A 30 9.72 -6.39 -0.53
N ALA A 31 9.92 -7.52 0.15
CA ALA A 31 10.94 -7.67 1.18
C ALA A 31 12.37 -7.47 0.63
N ILE A 32 12.63 -7.87 -0.62
CA ILE A 32 13.90 -7.61 -1.30
C ILE A 32 14.02 -6.10 -1.61
N ILE A 33 12.96 -5.47 -2.13
CA ILE A 33 12.94 -4.04 -2.44
C ILE A 33 13.18 -3.23 -1.17
N ASP A 34 12.46 -3.53 -0.10
CA ASP A 34 12.61 -2.89 1.21
C ASP A 34 14.05 -2.95 1.71
N ARG A 35 14.68 -4.11 1.63
CA ARG A 35 16.09 -4.29 2.01
C ARG A 35 17.09 -3.49 1.18
N LEU A 36 16.71 -3.07 -0.03
CA LEU A 36 17.52 -2.24 -0.90
C LEU A 36 17.28 -0.73 -0.68
N VAL A 37 16.22 -0.35 0.03
CA VAL A 37 15.96 1.04 0.41
C VAL A 37 16.84 1.38 1.61
N PRO A 38 17.70 2.43 1.53
CA PRO A 38 18.57 2.79 2.65
C PRO A 38 17.76 3.28 3.85
N GLU A 39 17.97 2.69 5.02
CA GLU A 39 17.35 3.12 6.29
C GLU A 39 17.76 4.53 6.74
N GLU A 40 18.82 5.12 6.13
CA GLU A 40 19.41 6.37 6.53
C GLU A 40 19.07 7.51 5.57
N ILE A 41 18.01 8.27 5.88
CA ILE A 41 17.93 9.65 5.42
C ILE A 41 18.65 10.52 6.46
N ASN A 42 20.00 10.53 6.33
CA ASN A 42 20.98 11.42 6.96
C ASN A 42 20.86 11.73 8.46
N PRO A 43 21.53 10.95 9.35
CA PRO A 43 21.52 11.13 10.80
C PRO A 43 22.65 12.04 11.35
N HIS A 44 23.48 12.67 10.52
CA HIS A 44 24.81 13.19 10.95
C HIS A 44 24.83 14.58 11.59
N GLU A 45 23.71 15.24 11.86
CA GLU A 45 23.72 16.43 12.70
C GLU A 45 23.18 16.13 14.10
N PRO A 46 23.97 16.24 15.17
CA PRO A 46 23.48 16.09 16.53
C PRO A 46 22.44 17.18 16.81
N ALA A 47 21.28 16.77 17.32
CA ALA A 47 20.25 17.70 17.78
C ALA A 47 20.77 18.44 19.02
N THR A 48 20.73 19.78 19.01
CA THR A 48 21.23 20.61 20.12
C THR A 48 20.15 20.81 21.20
N THR A 49 18.86 20.61 20.86
CA THR A 49 17.74 20.73 21.77
C THR A 49 16.75 19.56 21.62
N ALA A 50 15.95 19.30 22.68
CA ALA A 50 14.90 18.28 22.65
C ALA A 50 13.84 18.55 21.56
N GLU A 51 13.60 19.83 21.26
CA GLU A 51 12.64 20.20 20.20
C GLU A 51 13.18 19.92 18.80
N GLU A 52 14.48 20.14 18.57
CA GLU A 52 15.14 19.76 17.31
C GLU A 52 15.16 18.24 17.12
N ALA A 53 15.42 17.48 18.19
CA ALA A 53 15.35 16.03 18.16
C ALA A 53 13.96 15.53 17.78
N ARG A 54 12.91 16.12 18.38
CA ARG A 54 11.52 15.83 18.05
C ARG A 54 11.20 16.16 16.60
N ARG A 55 11.61 17.33 16.10
CA ARG A 55 11.41 17.73 14.71
C ARG A 55 12.11 16.80 13.72
N LYS A 56 13.35 16.40 14.01
CA LYS A 56 14.10 15.44 13.20
C LYS A 56 13.40 14.07 13.17
N LYS A 57 12.93 13.59 14.33
CA LYS A 57 12.15 12.34 14.41
C LYS A 57 10.88 12.42 13.56
N LEU A 58 10.08 13.47 13.70
CA LEU A 58 8.85 13.68 12.92
C LEU A 58 9.12 13.80 11.42
N MET A 59 10.22 14.45 11.02
CA MET A 59 10.63 14.53 9.61
C MET A 59 10.97 13.14 9.07
N LYS A 60 11.78 12.38 9.80
CA LYS A 60 12.14 11.00 9.42
C LYS A 60 10.88 10.15 9.28
N THR A 61 10.01 10.13 10.29
CA THR A 61 8.74 9.40 10.26
C THR A 61 7.89 9.81 9.06
N GLY A 62 7.67 11.10 8.83
CA GLY A 62 6.82 11.57 7.75
C GLY A 62 7.35 11.26 6.35
N VAL A 63 8.67 11.38 6.13
CA VAL A 63 9.29 11.01 4.85
C VAL A 63 9.26 9.50 4.64
N PHE A 64 9.58 8.73 5.70
CA PHE A 64 9.52 7.27 5.65
C PHE A 64 8.10 6.78 5.34
N THR A 65 7.09 7.29 6.06
CA THR A 65 5.68 6.99 5.78
C THR A 65 5.29 7.36 4.35
N ALA A 66 5.76 8.50 3.82
CA ALA A 66 5.49 8.89 2.43
C ALA A 66 6.10 7.90 1.42
N CYS A 67 7.30 7.41 1.68
CA CYS A 67 7.96 6.40 0.83
C CYS A 67 7.25 5.04 0.93
N ALA A 68 6.92 4.60 2.15
CA ALA A 68 6.22 3.34 2.39
C ALA A 68 4.83 3.34 1.72
N LEU A 69 4.05 4.42 1.90
CA LEU A 69 2.76 4.57 1.23
C LEU A 69 2.90 4.73 -0.28
N GLY A 70 3.96 5.35 -0.79
CA GLY A 70 4.24 5.38 -2.22
C GLY A 70 4.48 3.97 -2.80
N LEU A 71 5.19 3.11 -2.06
CA LEU A 71 5.37 1.69 -2.43
C LEU A 71 4.07 0.90 -2.30
N HIS A 72 3.22 1.22 -1.34
CA HIS A 72 1.89 0.61 -1.16
C HIS A 72 0.93 1.01 -2.29
N ASN A 73 0.84 2.28 -2.61
CA ASN A 73 -0.08 2.84 -3.61
C ASN A 73 0.25 2.37 -5.04
N PHE A 74 1.50 2.04 -5.32
CA PHE A 74 1.88 1.55 -6.65
C PHE A 74 1.20 0.21 -7.01
N PRO A 75 1.28 -0.88 -6.22
CA PRO A 75 0.52 -2.11 -6.44
C PRO A 75 -0.99 -1.90 -6.41
N GLU A 76 -1.48 -0.96 -5.62
CA GLU A 76 -2.89 -0.64 -5.51
C GLU A 76 -3.44 -0.02 -6.80
N GLY A 77 -2.74 0.94 -7.39
CA GLY A 77 -3.08 1.49 -8.70
C GLY A 77 -3.09 0.43 -9.79
N PHE A 78 -2.17 -0.53 -9.70
CA PHE A 78 -2.16 -1.68 -10.57
C PHE A 78 -3.38 -2.61 -10.36
N ALA A 79 -3.76 -2.89 -9.11
CA ALA A 79 -4.97 -3.66 -8.80
C ALA A 79 -6.25 -2.96 -9.29
N THR A 80 -6.33 -1.64 -9.14
CA THR A 80 -7.42 -0.80 -9.65
C THR A 80 -7.52 -0.91 -11.18
N PHE A 81 -6.40 -0.83 -11.87
CA PHE A 81 -6.35 -1.03 -13.31
C PHE A 81 -6.86 -2.41 -13.73
N LEU A 82 -6.38 -3.48 -13.08
CA LEU A 82 -6.82 -4.85 -13.36
C LEU A 82 -8.33 -5.04 -13.10
N SER A 83 -8.86 -4.47 -12.01
CA SER A 83 -10.30 -4.53 -11.71
C SER A 83 -11.14 -3.83 -12.77
N GLY A 84 -10.61 -2.73 -13.34
CA GLY A 84 -11.21 -2.00 -14.45
C GLY A 84 -11.31 -2.80 -15.75
N LEU A 85 -10.42 -3.77 -15.94
CA LEU A 85 -10.47 -4.68 -17.09
C LEU A 85 -11.46 -5.84 -16.90
N ASP A 86 -11.74 -6.21 -15.65
CA ASP A 86 -12.66 -7.30 -15.32
C ASP A 86 -14.10 -6.91 -15.65
N SER A 87 -14.64 -5.94 -14.94
CA SER A 87 -15.95 -5.35 -15.24
C SER A 87 -16.14 -3.99 -14.57
N LYS A 88 -17.11 -3.20 -15.05
CA LYS A 88 -17.46 -1.91 -14.42
C LYS A 88 -18.10 -2.11 -13.04
N GLU A 89 -18.82 -3.22 -12.88
CA GLU A 89 -19.48 -3.62 -11.63
C GLU A 89 -18.45 -3.89 -10.53
N VAL A 90 -17.26 -4.37 -10.86
CA VAL A 90 -16.13 -4.56 -9.94
C VAL A 90 -15.29 -3.29 -9.80
N ALA A 91 -15.01 -2.62 -10.92
CA ALA A 91 -14.13 -1.45 -10.93
C ALA A 91 -14.63 -0.28 -10.10
N VAL A 92 -15.92 0.05 -10.19
CA VAL A 92 -16.50 1.21 -9.48
C VAL A 92 -16.45 1.05 -7.96
N PRO A 93 -16.91 -0.07 -7.36
CA PRO A 93 -16.76 -0.31 -5.92
C PRO A 93 -15.30 -0.30 -5.45
N VAL A 94 -14.39 -0.92 -6.19
CA VAL A 94 -12.95 -0.92 -5.88
C VAL A 94 -12.39 0.50 -5.88
N ALA A 95 -12.64 1.28 -6.92
CA ALA A 95 -12.17 2.66 -7.01
C ALA A 95 -12.73 3.55 -5.89
N VAL A 96 -14.00 3.36 -5.50
CA VAL A 96 -14.60 4.10 -4.37
C VAL A 96 -13.97 3.69 -3.05
N ALA A 97 -13.77 2.40 -2.82
CA ALA A 97 -13.12 1.91 -1.60
C ALA A 97 -11.69 2.46 -1.48
N ILE A 98 -10.91 2.43 -2.55
CA ILE A 98 -9.56 2.98 -2.64
C ILE A 98 -9.57 4.48 -2.37
N ALA A 99 -10.44 5.25 -3.00
CA ALA A 99 -10.54 6.68 -2.76
C ALA A 99 -10.85 7.03 -1.29
N ILE A 100 -11.66 6.20 -0.60
CA ILE A 100 -12.00 6.40 0.81
C ILE A 100 -10.78 6.14 1.72
N HIS A 101 -10.04 5.05 1.51
CA HIS A 101 -8.91 4.73 2.39
C HIS A 101 -7.67 5.57 2.10
N ASN A 102 -7.50 6.12 0.90
CA ASN A 102 -6.43 7.07 0.59
C ASN A 102 -6.51 8.38 1.41
N ILE A 103 -7.69 8.70 1.97
CA ILE A 103 -7.83 9.88 2.85
C ILE A 103 -7.02 9.69 4.15
N PRO A 104 -7.19 8.62 4.95
CA PRO A 104 -6.33 8.33 6.09
C PRO A 104 -4.84 8.25 5.73
N GLU A 105 -4.48 7.67 4.61
CA GLU A 105 -3.09 7.57 4.15
C GLU A 105 -2.46 8.94 3.90
N GLY A 106 -3.17 9.81 3.20
CA GLY A 106 -2.73 11.20 3.01
C GLY A 106 -2.54 11.95 4.32
N ILE A 107 -3.39 11.69 5.32
CA ILE A 107 -3.27 12.27 6.68
C ILE A 107 -2.04 11.70 7.40
N ALA A 108 -1.77 10.41 7.29
CA ALA A 108 -0.62 9.75 7.92
C ALA A 108 0.72 10.33 7.44
N VAL A 109 0.82 10.73 6.18
CA VAL A 109 1.98 11.46 5.61
C VAL A 109 1.97 12.93 6.03
N ALA A 110 0.83 13.61 5.90
CA ALA A 110 0.77 15.05 6.03
C ALA A 110 0.97 15.54 7.48
N VAL A 111 0.47 14.81 8.49
CA VAL A 111 0.52 15.23 9.89
C VAL A 111 1.96 15.33 10.40
N PRO A 112 2.79 14.28 10.37
CA PRO A 112 4.16 14.36 10.89
C PRO A 112 5.01 15.36 10.10
N LEU A 113 4.83 15.47 8.79
CA LEU A 113 5.57 16.44 7.97
C LEU A 113 5.18 17.88 8.24
N ARG A 114 3.90 18.15 8.53
CA ARG A 114 3.44 19.46 8.95
C ARG A 114 4.04 19.85 10.30
N GLU A 115 4.01 18.95 11.27
CA GLU A 115 4.60 19.16 12.61
C GLU A 115 6.12 19.40 12.51
N ALA A 116 6.82 18.62 11.71
CA ALA A 116 8.25 18.75 11.52
C ALA A 116 8.66 20.05 10.80
N THR A 117 7.92 20.46 9.76
CA THR A 117 8.29 21.57 8.88
C THR A 117 7.60 22.87 9.21
N GLY A 118 6.50 22.87 9.98
CA GLY A 118 5.61 24.01 10.16
C GLY A 118 4.86 24.43 8.89
N SER A 119 4.99 23.69 7.78
CA SER A 119 4.50 24.08 6.46
C SER A 119 3.42 23.15 5.92
N ARG A 120 2.19 23.66 5.83
CA ARG A 120 1.07 22.96 5.17
C ARG A 120 1.38 22.60 3.71
N LYS A 121 2.10 23.47 3.01
CA LYS A 121 2.42 23.29 1.59
C LYS A 121 3.39 22.13 1.37
N LYS A 122 4.41 21.99 2.22
CA LYS A 122 5.33 20.86 2.16
C LYS A 122 4.62 19.54 2.48
N ALA A 123 3.81 19.51 3.54
CA ALA A 123 3.02 18.34 3.91
C ALA A 123 2.08 17.89 2.79
N PHE A 124 1.36 18.83 2.17
CA PHE A 124 0.48 18.57 1.03
C PHE A 124 1.24 17.94 -0.15
N TRP A 125 2.38 18.50 -0.52
CA TRP A 125 3.13 17.97 -1.67
C TRP A 125 3.73 16.60 -1.42
N TRP A 126 4.18 16.31 -0.21
CA TRP A 126 4.67 14.98 0.14
C TRP A 126 3.54 13.92 0.09
N ALA A 127 2.37 14.23 0.65
CA ALA A 127 1.20 13.36 0.55
C ALA A 127 0.74 13.18 -0.90
N THR A 128 0.77 14.24 -1.70
CA THR A 128 0.42 14.18 -3.13
C THR A 128 1.41 13.30 -3.91
N LEU A 129 2.70 13.43 -3.66
CA LEU A 129 3.73 12.61 -4.33
C LEU A 129 3.58 11.13 -3.99
N SER A 130 3.30 10.81 -2.71
CA SER A 130 2.99 9.45 -2.29
C SER A 130 1.75 8.90 -3.03
N GLY A 131 0.66 9.68 -3.11
CA GLY A 131 -0.55 9.29 -3.82
C GLY A 131 -0.39 9.17 -5.34
N LEU A 132 0.52 9.91 -5.97
CA LEU A 132 0.80 9.81 -7.41
C LEU A 132 1.43 8.47 -7.81
N ALA A 133 1.92 7.69 -6.89
CA ALA A 133 2.38 6.33 -7.13
C ALA A 133 1.24 5.41 -7.64
N GLU A 134 -0.02 5.67 -7.23
CA GLU A 134 -1.18 4.91 -7.65
C GLU A 134 -1.47 5.04 -9.17
N PRO A 135 -1.70 6.24 -9.73
CA PRO A 135 -1.88 6.36 -11.19
C PRO A 135 -0.63 5.93 -11.97
N LEU A 136 0.57 6.05 -11.41
CA LEU A 136 1.78 5.54 -12.01
C LEU A 136 1.79 4.01 -12.07
N GLY A 137 1.37 3.34 -11.00
CA GLY A 137 1.19 1.89 -10.96
C GLY A 137 0.17 1.41 -12.00
N ALA A 138 -0.95 2.11 -12.14
CA ALA A 138 -1.95 1.83 -13.16
C ALA A 138 -1.39 1.97 -14.59
N LEU A 139 -0.64 3.04 -14.87
CA LEU A 139 -0.04 3.28 -16.20
C LEU A 139 1.04 2.23 -16.54
N ILE A 140 1.88 1.87 -15.59
CA ILE A 140 2.91 0.85 -15.76
C ILE A 140 2.25 -0.52 -15.93
N GLY A 141 1.23 -0.82 -15.13
CA GLY A 141 0.43 -2.03 -15.28
C GLY A 141 -0.19 -2.14 -16.68
N PHE A 142 -0.78 -1.06 -17.19
CA PHE A 142 -1.27 -0.98 -18.54
C PHE A 142 -0.16 -1.28 -19.58
N GLY A 143 0.97 -0.59 -19.51
CA GLY A 143 2.05 -0.71 -20.47
C GLY A 143 2.72 -2.08 -20.49
N LEU A 144 2.89 -2.71 -19.32
CA LEU A 144 3.62 -3.98 -19.19
C LEU A 144 2.72 -5.21 -19.38
N LEU A 145 1.49 -5.17 -18.86
CA LEU A 145 0.64 -6.36 -18.82
C LEU A 145 -0.39 -6.42 -19.94
N MET A 146 -0.78 -5.29 -20.54
CA MET A 146 -1.74 -5.32 -21.64
C MET A 146 -1.43 -6.36 -22.73
N PRO A 147 -0.15 -6.55 -23.17
CA PRO A 147 0.17 -7.55 -24.17
C PRO A 147 -0.02 -9.00 -23.75
N VAL A 148 0.00 -9.28 -22.44
CA VAL A 148 -0.04 -10.65 -21.88
C VAL A 148 -1.24 -10.87 -20.95
N ILE A 149 -2.21 -9.96 -20.98
CA ILE A 149 -3.34 -10.01 -20.06
C ILE A 149 -4.25 -11.18 -20.39
N GLY A 150 -4.60 -11.94 -19.37
CA GLY A 150 -5.51 -13.07 -19.40
C GLY A 150 -5.90 -13.48 -17.99
N PRO A 151 -6.88 -14.40 -17.82
CA PRO A 151 -7.35 -14.81 -16.51
C PRO A 151 -6.23 -15.29 -15.57
N ALA A 152 -5.25 -16.05 -16.09
CA ALA A 152 -4.11 -16.52 -15.32
C ALA A 152 -3.21 -15.37 -14.86
N THR A 153 -2.86 -14.45 -15.77
CA THR A 153 -2.03 -13.27 -15.46
C THR A 153 -2.71 -12.38 -14.43
N MET A 154 -4.02 -12.14 -14.58
CA MET A 154 -4.81 -11.36 -13.63
C MET A 154 -4.82 -12.02 -12.25
N GLY A 155 -5.10 -13.32 -12.19
CA GLY A 155 -5.13 -14.05 -10.93
C GLY A 155 -3.79 -14.06 -10.20
N ILE A 156 -2.67 -14.28 -10.92
CA ILE A 156 -1.31 -14.21 -10.37
C ILE A 156 -1.01 -12.79 -9.86
N SER A 157 -1.33 -11.76 -10.65
CA SER A 157 -1.07 -10.37 -10.28
C SER A 157 -1.84 -9.96 -9.03
N PHE A 158 -3.14 -10.26 -8.93
CA PHE A 158 -3.92 -9.98 -7.73
C PHE A 158 -3.39 -10.71 -6.49
N ALA A 159 -2.98 -11.97 -6.63
CA ALA A 159 -2.41 -12.72 -5.52
C ALA A 159 -1.06 -12.13 -5.07
N ALA A 160 -0.18 -11.77 -6.01
CA ALA A 160 1.10 -11.15 -5.72
C ALA A 160 0.93 -9.78 -5.05
N ILE A 161 0.03 -8.92 -5.57
CA ILE A 161 -0.29 -7.62 -4.98
C ILE A 161 -0.81 -7.78 -3.56
N ALA A 162 -1.71 -8.74 -3.31
CA ALA A 162 -2.20 -9.02 -1.96
C ALA A 162 -1.05 -9.38 -1.00
N GLY A 163 -0.05 -10.15 -1.46
CA GLY A 163 1.15 -10.46 -0.68
C GLY A 163 1.99 -9.22 -0.38
N ILE A 164 2.22 -8.36 -1.37
CA ILE A 164 2.93 -7.09 -1.20
C ILE A 164 2.23 -6.20 -0.16
N MET A 165 0.91 -6.05 -0.26
CA MET A 165 0.12 -5.22 0.65
C MET A 165 0.13 -5.74 2.08
N VAL A 166 0.05 -7.06 2.28
CA VAL A 166 0.15 -7.67 3.61
C VAL A 166 1.53 -7.40 4.22
N PHE A 167 2.61 -7.56 3.46
CA PHE A 167 3.95 -7.26 3.94
C PHE A 167 4.09 -5.81 4.38
N ILE A 168 3.75 -4.85 3.51
CA ILE A 168 3.85 -3.41 3.82
C ILE A 168 3.00 -3.04 5.04
N SER A 169 1.80 -3.61 5.17
CA SER A 169 0.92 -3.34 6.31
C SER A 169 1.53 -3.80 7.64
N LEU A 170 2.21 -4.94 7.66
CA LEU A 170 2.79 -5.52 8.87
C LEU A 170 4.19 -4.98 9.18
N ASP A 171 5.00 -4.72 8.16
CA ASP A 171 6.40 -4.32 8.31
C ASP A 171 6.57 -2.78 8.44
N GLU A 172 5.74 -2.01 7.76
CA GLU A 172 5.86 -0.56 7.69
C GLU A 172 4.76 0.18 8.45
N LEU A 173 3.50 -0.12 8.14
CA LEU A 173 2.39 0.69 8.65
C LEU A 173 2.10 0.42 10.11
N LEU A 174 2.08 -0.86 10.53
CA LEU A 174 1.80 -1.22 11.92
C LEU A 174 2.90 -0.72 12.87
N PRO A 175 4.21 -0.94 12.62
CA PRO A 175 5.27 -0.39 13.47
C PRO A 175 5.23 1.14 13.55
N THR A 176 4.98 1.83 12.42
CA THR A 176 4.85 3.30 12.40
C THR A 176 3.69 3.77 13.26
N ALA A 177 2.55 3.08 13.23
CA ALA A 177 1.39 3.39 14.08
C ALA A 177 1.70 3.16 15.57
N GLU A 178 2.46 2.12 15.91
CA GLU A 178 2.89 1.82 17.28
C GLU A 178 3.91 2.84 17.81
N GLU A 179 4.84 3.29 16.97
CA GLU A 179 5.82 4.31 17.35
C GLU A 179 5.22 5.70 17.60
N THR A 180 4.14 6.04 16.89
CA THR A 180 3.48 7.36 16.98
C THR A 180 2.32 7.40 17.96
N GLY A 181 1.82 6.24 18.38
CA GLY A 181 0.67 6.09 19.28
C GLY A 181 0.90 5.11 20.43
N GLU A 182 -0.18 4.69 21.05
CA GLU A 182 -0.17 3.59 22.01
C GLU A 182 -0.44 2.27 21.30
N HIS A 183 0.33 1.24 21.61
CA HIS A 183 0.24 -0.10 21.01
C HIS A 183 -1.20 -0.61 20.87
N HIS A 184 -2.01 -0.51 21.92
CA HIS A 184 -3.41 -0.97 21.87
C HIS A 184 -4.26 -0.16 20.90
N HIS A 185 -4.03 1.15 20.77
CA HIS A 185 -4.76 2.00 19.81
C HIS A 185 -4.39 1.64 18.35
N ALA A 186 -3.13 1.31 18.08
CA ALA A 186 -2.70 0.83 16.75
C ALA A 186 -3.40 -0.49 16.39
N ILE A 187 -3.45 -1.46 17.32
CA ILE A 187 -4.14 -2.74 17.10
C ILE A 187 -5.66 -2.56 16.94
N TYR A 188 -6.30 -1.71 17.75
CA TYR A 188 -7.74 -1.43 17.59
C TYR A 188 -8.03 -0.73 16.26
N GLY A 189 -7.14 0.17 15.83
CA GLY A 189 -7.22 0.82 14.52
C GLY A 189 -7.12 -0.19 13.38
N LEU A 190 -6.18 -1.13 13.46
CA LEU A 190 -6.02 -2.23 12.49
C LEU A 190 -7.31 -3.08 12.41
N ILE A 191 -7.84 -3.53 13.55
CA ILE A 191 -9.06 -4.35 13.59
C ILE A 191 -10.27 -3.56 13.05
N ALA A 192 -10.40 -2.28 13.41
CA ALA A 192 -11.47 -1.43 12.91
C ALA A 192 -11.37 -1.23 11.39
N GLY A 193 -10.16 -1.01 10.86
CA GLY A 193 -9.91 -0.93 9.43
C GLY A 193 -10.30 -2.21 8.70
N MET A 194 -9.90 -3.37 9.22
CA MET A 194 -10.31 -4.67 8.68
C MET A 194 -11.82 -4.84 8.66
N ALA A 195 -12.53 -4.43 9.73
CA ALA A 195 -13.98 -4.51 9.82
C ALA A 195 -14.66 -3.59 8.79
N VAL A 196 -14.17 -2.36 8.63
CA VAL A 196 -14.68 -1.41 7.62
C VAL A 196 -14.51 -1.97 6.21
N MET A 197 -13.35 -2.53 5.89
CA MET A 197 -13.10 -3.14 4.58
C MET A 197 -14.00 -4.37 4.35
N ALA A 198 -14.17 -5.23 5.34
CA ALA A 198 -15.05 -6.40 5.24
C ALA A 198 -16.50 -5.97 4.98
N VAL A 199 -17.03 -4.98 5.72
CA VAL A 199 -18.37 -4.43 5.51
C VAL A 199 -18.50 -3.79 4.12
N SER A 200 -17.49 -3.03 3.70
CA SER A 200 -17.46 -2.42 2.36
C SER A 200 -17.58 -3.48 1.26
N LEU A 201 -16.79 -4.55 1.35
CA LEU A 201 -16.87 -5.66 0.38
C LEU A 201 -18.26 -6.33 0.37
N MET A 202 -18.86 -6.53 1.55
CA MET A 202 -20.20 -7.13 1.64
C MET A 202 -21.31 -6.26 1.06
N LEU A 203 -21.16 -4.93 1.14
CA LEU A 203 -22.15 -3.99 0.58
C LEU A 203 -22.10 -3.91 -0.96
N PHE A 204 -20.99 -4.34 -1.57
CA PHE A 204 -20.80 -4.32 -3.02
C PHE A 204 -20.88 -5.74 -3.65
N MET A 205 -21.15 -6.78 -2.87
CA MET A 205 -21.47 -8.14 -3.34
C MET A 205 -22.97 -8.28 -3.62
#